data_6fc72566b96cbe4b3d005bfcc94f2b6a
#
_entry.id   6fc72566b96cbe4b3d005bfcc94f2b6a
#
_cell.length_a   1.000
_cell.length_b   1.000
_cell.length_c   1.000
_cell.angle_alpha   90.00
_cell.angle_beta   90.00
_cell.angle_gamma   90.00
#
_symmetry.space_group_name_H-M   'P 1'
#
loop_
_entity.id
_entity.type
_entity.pdbx_description
1 polymer ?
#
loop_
_entity_poly.entity_id
_entity_poly.type
_entity_poly.pdbx_seq_one_letter_code
_entity_poly.pdbx_strand_id
1 'polypeptide(L)'
;GSDRLTDIGLLKISASNLVPISIGNSDVLKVGDLAVAIGHPLTLGAAPTVTTGVVSALERRLDVGGEAMNSGVTLFGLIQTDAPITRGSSGGALINSNGELIGITTAIATADVGAEGLGFAVPVNLALGIADDLLKEGRILHAFLGILGAQHFETAEDGARVFSGVIIQELYGPGNEVFAIGKAGALAGDIIKKINGVNVKTLDGLITVLRQKRAGDTVEIEILRNSQTISLVFELDLRPSDV
;
A
#
# COMPACT_ATOMS: atom_id res chain seq x y z
N GLY A 1 -13.48 -0.34 -13.93
CA GLY A 1 -12.06 -0.70 -14.04
C GLY A 1 -11.53 -1.31 -12.76
N SER A 2 -10.33 -1.84 -12.80
CA SER A 2 -9.71 -2.44 -11.60
C SER A 2 -8.19 -2.29 -11.65
N ASP A 3 -7.58 -2.30 -10.45
CA ASP A 3 -6.14 -2.33 -10.27
C ASP A 3 -5.73 -3.58 -9.49
N ARG A 4 -4.93 -4.41 -10.13
CA ARG A 4 -4.49 -5.67 -9.57
C ARG A 4 -3.41 -5.50 -8.49
N LEU A 5 -2.62 -4.42 -8.56
CA LEU A 5 -1.53 -4.16 -7.62
C LEU A 5 -2.00 -3.65 -6.25
N THR A 6 -3.23 -3.12 -6.18
CA THR A 6 -3.85 -2.63 -4.95
C THR A 6 -5.09 -3.39 -4.55
N ASP A 7 -5.57 -4.32 -5.41
CA ASP A 7 -6.81 -5.09 -5.23
C ASP A 7 -8.06 -4.18 -5.15
N ILE A 8 -8.05 -3.05 -5.85
CA ILE A 8 -9.18 -2.11 -5.91
C ILE A 8 -9.90 -2.23 -7.25
N GLY A 9 -11.22 -2.36 -7.19
CA GLY A 9 -12.12 -2.29 -8.34
C GLY A 9 -13.12 -1.15 -8.21
N LEU A 10 -13.39 -0.48 -9.33
CA LEU A 10 -14.39 0.58 -9.45
C LEU A 10 -15.51 0.14 -10.38
N LEU A 11 -16.75 0.18 -9.88
CA LEU A 11 -17.95 -0.12 -10.64
C LEU A 11 -18.83 1.13 -10.74
N LYS A 12 -19.36 1.40 -11.93
CA LYS A 12 -20.40 2.40 -12.14
C LYS A 12 -21.72 1.69 -12.36
N ILE A 13 -22.73 2.07 -11.61
CA ILE A 13 -24.08 1.51 -11.70
C ILE A 13 -25.09 2.62 -12.05
N SER A 14 -26.21 2.22 -12.69
CA SER A 14 -27.37 3.09 -12.93
C SER A 14 -28.41 2.83 -11.84
N ALA A 15 -28.26 3.52 -10.72
CA ALA A 15 -29.22 3.43 -9.62
C ALA A 15 -29.54 4.82 -9.07
N SER A 16 -30.75 4.99 -8.56
CA SER A 16 -31.24 6.22 -7.92
C SER A 16 -31.43 5.98 -6.42
N ASN A 17 -31.45 7.05 -5.65
CA ASN A 17 -31.71 7.01 -4.19
C ASN A 17 -30.66 6.24 -3.38
N LEU A 18 -29.40 6.25 -3.85
CA LEU A 18 -28.29 5.72 -3.08
C LEU A 18 -27.86 6.70 -1.99
N VAL A 19 -27.57 6.19 -0.81
CA VAL A 19 -27.00 6.96 0.29
C VAL A 19 -25.49 6.69 0.31
N PRO A 20 -24.65 7.65 -0.08
CA PRO A 20 -23.20 7.45 -0.04
C PRO A 20 -22.72 7.41 1.42
N ILE A 21 -21.71 6.58 1.68
CA ILE A 21 -21.02 6.57 2.96
C ILE A 21 -20.12 7.82 3.06
N SER A 22 -20.00 8.37 4.26
CA SER A 22 -19.00 9.42 4.53
C SER A 22 -17.59 8.85 4.43
N ILE A 23 -16.71 9.59 3.77
CA ILE A 23 -15.31 9.19 3.62
C ILE A 23 -14.50 9.73 4.80
N GLY A 24 -13.78 8.84 5.47
CA GLY A 24 -12.83 9.18 6.52
C GLY A 24 -11.42 9.46 5.95
N ASN A 25 -10.44 9.46 6.84
CA ASN A 25 -9.03 9.65 6.48
C ASN A 25 -8.18 8.51 7.05
N SER A 26 -7.65 7.64 6.19
CA SER A 26 -6.82 6.52 6.62
C SER A 26 -5.43 6.91 7.09
N ASP A 27 -4.93 8.11 6.76
CA ASP A 27 -3.57 8.54 7.12
C ASP A 27 -3.44 8.98 8.59
N VAL A 28 -4.58 9.23 9.27
CA VAL A 28 -4.59 9.63 10.69
C VAL A 28 -4.90 8.47 11.63
N LEU A 29 -5.12 7.27 11.11
CA LEU A 29 -5.44 6.08 11.89
C LEU A 29 -4.30 5.71 12.85
N LYS A 30 -4.70 5.17 14.01
CA LYS A 30 -3.79 4.68 15.03
C LYS A 30 -4.17 3.26 15.43
N VAL A 31 -3.18 2.50 15.84
CA VAL A 31 -3.40 1.19 16.46
C VAL A 31 -4.25 1.38 17.70
N GLY A 32 -5.32 0.59 17.83
CA GLY A 32 -6.32 0.70 18.89
C GLY A 32 -7.57 1.48 18.50
N ASP A 33 -7.59 2.20 17.36
CA ASP A 33 -8.82 2.85 16.88
C ASP A 33 -9.91 1.81 16.60
N LEU A 34 -11.17 2.13 16.91
CA LEU A 34 -12.32 1.25 16.64
C LEU A 34 -12.43 1.02 15.12
N ALA A 35 -12.60 -0.24 14.76
CA ALA A 35 -12.84 -0.68 13.40
C ALA A 35 -14.09 -1.56 13.32
N VAL A 36 -15.03 -1.22 12.43
CA VAL A 36 -16.22 -1.98 12.17
C VAL A 36 -16.19 -2.45 10.73
N ALA A 37 -16.20 -3.77 10.51
CA ALA A 37 -16.25 -4.34 9.18
C ALA A 37 -17.70 -4.67 8.79
N ILE A 38 -18.08 -4.25 7.58
CA ILE A 38 -19.41 -4.50 7.00
C ILE A 38 -19.20 -5.22 5.68
N GLY A 39 -19.70 -6.43 5.57
CA GLY A 39 -19.55 -7.27 4.39
C GLY A 39 -20.74 -8.18 4.18
N HIS A 40 -20.76 -8.91 3.07
CA HIS A 40 -21.84 -9.84 2.73
C HIS A 40 -21.26 -11.26 2.51
N PRO A 41 -21.01 -12.04 3.58
CA PRO A 41 -20.48 -13.38 3.45
C PRO A 41 -21.38 -14.29 2.62
N LEU A 42 -20.81 -14.98 1.64
CA LEU A 42 -21.56 -15.80 0.65
C LEU A 42 -22.41 -16.93 1.24
N THR A 43 -22.19 -17.29 2.50
CA THR A 43 -22.83 -18.49 3.13
C THR A 43 -23.85 -18.16 4.19
N LEU A 44 -24.06 -16.90 4.56
CA LEU A 44 -24.84 -16.50 5.74
C LEU A 44 -26.19 -15.85 5.44
N GLY A 45 -26.69 -15.95 4.19
CA GLY A 45 -28.01 -15.45 3.83
C GLY A 45 -28.00 -14.09 3.14
N ALA A 46 -29.16 -13.43 3.05
CA ALA A 46 -29.33 -12.22 2.23
C ALA A 46 -28.95 -10.89 2.93
N ALA A 47 -28.62 -10.92 4.21
CA ALA A 47 -28.32 -9.71 4.97
C ALA A 47 -26.80 -9.50 5.13
N PRO A 48 -26.31 -8.25 5.10
CA PRO A 48 -24.92 -7.94 5.44
C PRO A 48 -24.60 -8.37 6.87
N THR A 49 -23.34 -8.74 7.10
CA THR A 49 -22.80 -9.03 8.43
C THR A 49 -21.97 -7.83 8.88
N VAL A 50 -22.13 -7.46 10.15
CA VAL A 50 -21.37 -6.41 10.82
C VAL A 50 -20.55 -7.06 11.93
N THR A 51 -19.25 -6.80 11.91
CA THR A 51 -18.32 -7.25 12.95
C THR A 51 -17.52 -6.07 13.47
N THR A 52 -17.05 -6.15 14.72
CA THR A 52 -16.30 -5.08 15.36
C THR A 52 -14.97 -5.57 15.90
N GLY A 53 -14.01 -4.72 15.89
CA GLY A 53 -12.67 -4.89 16.42
C GLY A 53 -11.95 -3.57 16.48
N VAL A 54 -10.64 -3.60 16.37
CA VAL A 54 -9.78 -2.41 16.34
C VAL A 54 -8.81 -2.46 15.16
N VAL A 55 -8.20 -1.34 14.83
CA VAL A 55 -7.01 -1.29 14.01
C VAL A 55 -5.87 -1.96 14.79
N SER A 56 -5.48 -3.16 14.39
CA SER A 56 -4.46 -3.96 15.10
C SER A 56 -3.04 -3.58 14.67
N ALA A 57 -2.87 -3.18 13.39
CA ALA A 57 -1.61 -2.68 12.86
C ALA A 57 -1.85 -1.89 11.57
N LEU A 58 -0.84 -1.12 11.16
CA LEU A 58 -0.82 -0.34 9.94
C LEU A 58 0.39 -0.74 9.08
N GLU A 59 0.39 -0.32 7.82
CA GLU A 59 1.49 -0.54 6.86
C GLU A 59 1.86 -2.02 6.68
N ARG A 60 0.84 -2.90 6.74
CA ARG A 60 1.07 -4.33 6.59
C ARG A 60 1.29 -4.73 5.13
N ARG A 61 2.18 -5.68 4.96
CA ARG A 61 2.37 -6.44 3.74
C ARG A 61 1.59 -7.75 3.81
N LEU A 62 0.98 -8.12 2.71
CA LEU A 62 0.30 -9.41 2.56
C LEU A 62 0.58 -10.00 1.18
N ASP A 63 1.12 -11.21 1.14
CA ASP A 63 1.27 -11.98 -0.09
C ASP A 63 -0.05 -12.71 -0.37
N VAL A 64 -0.74 -12.32 -1.45
CA VAL A 64 -2.03 -12.89 -1.86
C VAL A 64 -1.82 -13.85 -3.03
N GLY A 65 -2.08 -15.12 -2.81
CA GLY A 65 -1.90 -16.19 -3.79
C GLY A 65 -0.89 -17.24 -3.32
N GLY A 66 -1.33 -18.50 -3.21
CA GLY A 66 -0.46 -19.64 -2.89
C GLY A 66 0.32 -20.11 -4.11
N GLU A 67 1.28 -21.02 -3.89
CA GLU A 67 2.11 -21.67 -4.93
C GLU A 67 1.31 -22.30 -6.08
N ALA A 68 0.02 -22.60 -5.87
CA ALA A 68 -0.90 -23.14 -6.88
C ALA A 68 -1.38 -22.12 -7.91
N MET A 69 -1.25 -20.81 -7.64
CA MET A 69 -1.51 -19.74 -8.60
C MET A 69 -0.19 -19.04 -8.92
N ASN A 70 0.39 -19.33 -10.05
CA ASN A 70 1.61 -18.69 -10.60
C ASN A 70 1.50 -17.16 -10.80
N SER A 71 0.73 -16.48 -9.97
CA SER A 71 0.36 -15.06 -10.06
C SER A 71 0.18 -14.41 -8.68
N GLY A 72 1.03 -14.74 -7.71
CA GLY A 72 1.00 -14.08 -6.40
C GLY A 72 1.18 -12.57 -6.54
N VAL A 73 0.26 -11.81 -5.95
CA VAL A 73 0.38 -10.35 -5.82
C VAL A 73 0.70 -10.05 -4.37
N THR A 74 1.69 -9.21 -4.14
CA THR A 74 1.96 -8.66 -2.82
C THR A 74 1.25 -7.32 -2.66
N LEU A 75 0.35 -7.25 -1.69
CA LEU A 75 -0.29 -6.01 -1.27
C LEU A 75 0.54 -5.34 -0.17
N PHE A 76 0.62 -4.01 -0.21
CA PHE A 76 1.42 -3.22 0.72
C PHE A 76 0.58 -2.11 1.35
N GLY A 77 0.98 -1.66 2.54
CA GLY A 77 0.35 -0.55 3.22
C GLY A 77 -1.04 -0.85 3.78
N LEU A 78 -1.37 -2.13 4.01
CA LEU A 78 -2.70 -2.54 4.47
C LEU A 78 -2.94 -2.16 5.93
N ILE A 79 -4.21 -1.88 6.23
CA ILE A 79 -4.76 -1.84 7.59
C ILE A 79 -5.01 -3.28 8.02
N GLN A 80 -4.46 -3.68 9.17
CA GLN A 80 -4.80 -4.93 9.84
C GLN A 80 -5.83 -4.67 10.93
N THR A 81 -6.84 -5.54 11.03
CA THR A 81 -7.87 -5.48 12.08
C THR A 81 -8.15 -6.87 12.63
N ASP A 82 -8.55 -6.94 13.89
CA ASP A 82 -9.09 -8.15 14.53
C ASP A 82 -10.62 -8.25 14.42
N ALA A 83 -11.29 -7.25 13.80
CA ALA A 83 -12.68 -7.40 13.40
C ALA A 83 -12.80 -8.63 12.48
N PRO A 84 -13.65 -9.62 12.80
CA PRO A 84 -13.78 -10.83 12.00
C PRO A 84 -14.15 -10.54 10.55
N ILE A 85 -13.26 -10.85 9.62
CA ILE A 85 -13.48 -10.78 8.17
C ILE A 85 -13.51 -12.22 7.65
N THR A 86 -14.55 -12.56 6.91
CA THR A 86 -14.77 -13.91 6.38
C THR A 86 -14.86 -13.88 4.85
N ARG A 87 -14.78 -15.07 4.22
CA ARG A 87 -14.95 -15.18 2.77
C ARG A 87 -16.27 -14.59 2.30
N GLY A 88 -16.22 -13.74 1.27
CA GLY A 88 -17.35 -12.97 0.75
C GLY A 88 -17.45 -11.56 1.34
N SER A 89 -16.73 -11.25 2.41
CA SER A 89 -16.67 -9.87 2.93
C SER A 89 -15.66 -8.99 2.17
N SER A 90 -14.82 -9.54 1.30
CA SER A 90 -13.90 -8.77 0.45
C SER A 90 -14.66 -7.79 -0.43
N GLY A 91 -14.19 -6.54 -0.54
CA GLY A 91 -14.87 -5.43 -1.18
C GLY A 91 -15.87 -4.71 -0.27
N GLY A 92 -16.06 -5.18 0.97
CA GLY A 92 -16.89 -4.54 2.00
C GLY A 92 -16.21 -3.31 2.60
N ALA A 93 -16.93 -2.63 3.50
CA ALA A 93 -16.46 -1.43 4.15
C ALA A 93 -15.78 -1.75 5.49
N LEU A 94 -14.64 -1.10 5.76
CA LEU A 94 -14.11 -0.92 7.10
C LEU A 94 -14.38 0.53 7.51
N ILE A 95 -15.08 0.76 8.62
CA ILE A 95 -15.49 2.09 9.08
C ILE A 95 -14.95 2.35 10.49
N ASN A 96 -14.81 3.64 10.82
CA ASN A 96 -14.41 4.09 12.14
C ASN A 96 -15.62 4.31 13.08
N SER A 97 -15.37 4.80 14.29
CA SER A 97 -16.39 5.11 15.29
C SER A 97 -17.40 6.21 14.88
N ASN A 98 -17.05 7.04 13.89
CA ASN A 98 -17.93 8.08 13.35
C ASN A 98 -18.81 7.58 12.19
N GLY A 99 -18.69 6.30 11.80
CA GLY A 99 -19.36 5.75 10.62
C GLY A 99 -18.72 6.15 9.29
N GLU A 100 -17.48 6.61 9.30
CA GLU A 100 -16.74 7.03 8.11
C GLU A 100 -15.93 5.85 7.55
N LEU A 101 -15.90 5.71 6.22
CA LEU A 101 -15.09 4.70 5.52
C LEU A 101 -13.61 4.98 5.73
N ILE A 102 -12.88 4.02 6.28
CA ILE A 102 -11.43 4.08 6.49
C ILE A 102 -10.66 3.05 5.66
N GLY A 103 -11.35 2.04 5.11
CA GLY A 103 -10.73 1.04 4.27
C GLY A 103 -11.74 0.18 3.52
N ILE A 104 -11.24 -0.55 2.51
CA ILE A 104 -11.97 -1.57 1.76
C ILE A 104 -11.41 -2.93 2.18
N THR A 105 -12.25 -3.81 2.72
CA THR A 105 -11.82 -5.15 3.13
C THR A 105 -11.35 -5.95 1.92
N THR A 106 -10.20 -6.63 2.03
CA THR A 106 -9.62 -7.37 0.90
C THR A 106 -9.42 -8.85 1.21
N ALA A 107 -8.59 -9.19 2.16
CA ALA A 107 -8.17 -10.55 2.40
C ALA A 107 -8.17 -10.92 3.88
N ILE A 108 -8.19 -12.21 4.13
CA ILE A 108 -7.82 -12.82 5.40
C ILE A 108 -6.49 -13.54 5.19
N ALA A 109 -5.60 -13.48 6.16
CA ALA A 109 -4.46 -14.39 6.18
C ALA A 109 -5.04 -15.81 6.22
N THR A 110 -4.87 -16.58 5.15
CA THR A 110 -5.37 -17.96 5.10
C THR A 110 -4.63 -18.83 6.12
N ALA A 111 -5.37 -19.71 6.74
CA ALA A 111 -5.08 -20.46 7.95
C ALA A 111 -3.93 -21.49 7.89
N ASP A 112 -3.00 -21.42 6.94
CA ASP A 112 -1.83 -22.30 6.97
C ASP A 112 -0.86 -22.01 8.13
N VAL A 113 -1.13 -20.94 8.91
CA VAL A 113 -0.28 -20.49 10.03
C VAL A 113 -1.07 -20.24 11.32
N GLY A 114 -2.31 -20.74 11.46
CA GLY A 114 -3.09 -20.55 12.70
C GLY A 114 -3.44 -19.08 12.99
N ALA A 115 -3.55 -18.26 11.95
CA ALA A 115 -3.83 -16.82 12.05
C ALA A 115 -5.34 -16.55 12.05
N GLU A 116 -6.07 -17.14 12.99
CA GLU A 116 -7.48 -16.76 13.23
C GLU A 116 -7.53 -15.31 13.72
N GLY A 117 -8.42 -14.49 13.13
CA GLY A 117 -8.66 -13.12 13.58
C GLY A 117 -7.74 -12.06 12.94
N LEU A 118 -7.09 -12.35 11.82
CA LEU A 118 -6.33 -11.36 11.07
C LEU A 118 -7.06 -10.97 9.78
N GLY A 119 -7.79 -9.86 9.83
CA GLY A 119 -8.40 -9.23 8.67
C GLY A 119 -7.53 -8.11 8.11
N PHE A 120 -7.61 -7.88 6.79
CA PHE A 120 -6.89 -6.82 6.11
C PHE A 120 -7.82 -5.96 5.26
N ALA A 121 -7.51 -4.67 5.18
CA ALA A 121 -8.23 -3.72 4.34
C ALA A 121 -7.24 -2.79 3.63
N VAL A 122 -7.58 -2.44 2.39
CA VAL A 122 -6.87 -1.39 1.64
C VAL A 122 -7.29 -0.04 2.21
N PRO A 123 -6.35 0.85 2.59
CA PRO A 123 -6.66 2.18 3.13
C PRO A 123 -7.54 3.00 2.17
N VAL A 124 -8.51 3.73 2.70
CA VAL A 124 -9.46 4.50 1.88
C VAL A 124 -8.77 5.56 1.03
N ASN A 125 -7.73 6.24 1.53
CA ASN A 125 -7.03 7.27 0.76
C ASN A 125 -6.36 6.67 -0.49
N LEU A 126 -5.77 5.47 -0.38
CA LEU A 126 -5.24 4.74 -1.54
C LEU A 126 -6.36 4.32 -2.50
N ALA A 127 -7.45 3.75 -1.98
CA ALA A 127 -8.59 3.31 -2.79
C ALA A 127 -9.22 4.47 -3.58
N LEU A 128 -9.37 5.63 -2.96
CA LEU A 128 -9.89 6.85 -3.63
C LEU A 128 -8.96 7.35 -4.72
N GLY A 129 -7.64 7.34 -4.49
CA GLY A 129 -6.69 7.72 -5.51
C GLY A 129 -6.75 6.80 -6.74
N ILE A 130 -6.87 5.48 -6.53
CA ILE A 130 -7.07 4.50 -7.62
C ILE A 130 -8.40 4.75 -8.35
N ALA A 131 -9.48 4.99 -7.60
CA ALA A 131 -10.78 5.29 -8.19
C ALA A 131 -10.74 6.57 -9.05
N ASP A 132 -10.05 7.61 -8.60
CA ASP A 132 -9.87 8.87 -9.32
C ASP A 132 -9.09 8.69 -10.63
N ASP A 133 -7.99 7.93 -10.60
CA ASP A 133 -7.23 7.56 -11.80
C ASP A 133 -8.13 6.81 -12.82
N LEU A 134 -8.88 5.82 -12.36
CA LEU A 134 -9.79 5.05 -13.22
C LEU A 134 -10.90 5.92 -13.82
N LEU A 135 -11.40 6.91 -13.07
CA LEU A 135 -12.46 7.82 -13.56
C LEU A 135 -11.94 8.84 -14.58
N LYS A 136 -10.73 9.38 -14.37
CA LYS A 136 -10.16 10.45 -15.19
C LYS A 136 -9.40 9.91 -16.39
N GLU A 137 -8.54 8.91 -16.15
CA GLU A 137 -7.58 8.43 -17.14
C GLU A 137 -7.97 7.06 -17.73
N GLY A 138 -8.95 6.37 -17.15
CA GLY A 138 -9.31 4.99 -17.52
C GLY A 138 -8.24 3.95 -17.21
N ARG A 139 -7.13 4.36 -16.60
CA ARG A 139 -5.98 3.53 -16.21
C ARG A 139 -5.33 4.08 -14.96
N ILE A 140 -4.52 3.26 -14.27
CA ILE A 140 -3.79 3.68 -13.09
C ILE A 140 -2.40 4.21 -13.48
N LEU A 141 -2.03 5.33 -12.89
CA LEU A 141 -0.74 5.98 -13.12
C LEU A 141 0.24 5.64 -11.98
N HIS A 142 0.55 4.36 -11.80
CA HIS A 142 1.46 3.92 -10.75
C HIS A 142 2.83 4.59 -10.86
N ALA A 143 3.27 5.19 -9.77
CA ALA A 143 4.61 5.75 -9.65
C ALA A 143 5.68 4.65 -9.65
N PHE A 144 6.84 4.97 -10.21
CA PHE A 144 7.97 4.06 -10.31
C PHE A 144 9.31 4.79 -10.08
N LEU A 145 10.22 4.15 -9.35
CA LEU A 145 11.57 4.68 -9.12
C LEU A 145 12.60 4.17 -10.10
N GLY A 146 12.42 2.96 -10.66
CA GLY A 146 13.42 2.34 -11.53
C GLY A 146 14.68 1.89 -10.80
N ILE A 147 14.54 1.33 -9.62
CA ILE A 147 15.65 0.79 -8.83
C ILE A 147 15.40 -0.68 -8.46
N LEU A 148 16.47 -1.44 -8.32
CA LEU A 148 16.50 -2.65 -7.52
C LEU A 148 16.96 -2.23 -6.11
N GLY A 149 16.06 -2.31 -5.13
CA GLY A 149 16.35 -1.96 -3.76
C GLY A 149 16.45 -3.18 -2.86
N ALA A 150 17.29 -3.12 -1.85
CA ALA A 150 17.36 -4.11 -0.79
C ALA A 150 17.30 -3.46 0.58
N GLN A 151 16.92 -4.25 1.58
CA GLN A 151 16.87 -3.80 2.96
C GLN A 151 18.27 -3.44 3.47
N HIS A 152 18.44 -2.24 3.98
CA HIS A 152 19.65 -1.80 4.66
C HIS A 152 19.50 -1.92 6.19
N PHE A 153 20.59 -2.28 6.86
CA PHE A 153 20.66 -2.42 8.31
C PHE A 153 21.82 -1.61 8.87
N GLU A 154 21.61 -1.04 10.05
CA GLU A 154 22.66 -0.48 10.89
C GLU A 154 22.75 -1.29 12.19
N THR A 155 23.90 -1.20 12.83
CA THR A 155 24.11 -1.80 14.16
C THR A 155 23.84 -0.72 15.21
N ALA A 156 22.85 -0.94 16.06
CA ALA A 156 22.54 -0.05 17.19
C ALA A 156 23.63 -0.14 18.28
N GLU A 157 23.61 0.78 19.22
CA GLU A 157 24.60 0.84 20.31
C GLU A 157 24.64 -0.43 21.18
N ASP A 158 23.51 -1.13 21.29
CA ASP A 158 23.38 -2.42 22.00
C ASP A 158 23.83 -3.63 21.17
N GLY A 159 24.32 -3.40 19.94
CA GLY A 159 24.74 -4.44 19.00
C GLY A 159 23.60 -5.05 18.17
N ALA A 160 22.33 -4.64 18.36
CA ALA A 160 21.21 -5.12 17.58
C ALA A 160 21.26 -4.59 16.13
N ARG A 161 20.85 -5.44 15.16
CA ARG A 161 20.64 -5.00 13.79
C ARG A 161 19.27 -4.34 13.68
N VAL A 162 19.24 -3.09 13.26
CA VAL A 162 18.01 -2.32 13.05
C VAL A 162 17.86 -1.93 11.59
N PHE A 163 16.60 -1.93 11.12
CA PHE A 163 16.28 -1.43 9.78
C PHE A 163 16.55 0.07 9.71
N SER A 164 17.32 0.49 8.70
CA SER A 164 17.76 1.89 8.61
C SER A 164 17.61 2.51 7.23
N GLY A 165 16.97 1.85 6.29
CA GLY A 165 16.72 2.38 4.97
C GLY A 165 16.70 1.31 3.89
N VAL A 166 16.70 1.77 2.63
CA VAL A 166 16.73 0.92 1.44
C VAL A 166 17.99 1.25 0.64
N ILE A 167 18.89 0.27 0.49
CA ILE A 167 20.07 0.41 -0.35
C ILE A 167 19.70 0.20 -1.82
N ILE A 168 20.11 1.09 -2.68
CA ILE A 168 20.01 0.96 -4.14
C ILE A 168 21.09 -0.02 -4.61
N GLN A 169 20.69 -1.18 -5.08
CA GLN A 169 21.60 -2.16 -5.65
C GLN A 169 21.88 -1.87 -7.11
N GLU A 170 20.83 -1.49 -7.85
CA GLU A 170 20.89 -1.24 -9.28
C GLU A 170 19.89 -0.17 -9.68
N LEU A 171 20.23 0.58 -10.73
CA LEU A 171 19.35 1.54 -11.40
C LEU A 171 19.04 1.02 -12.78
N TYR A 172 17.79 1.06 -13.19
CA TYR A 172 17.40 0.70 -14.55
C TYR A 172 16.44 1.70 -15.17
N GLY A 173 16.22 1.53 -16.47
CA GLY A 173 15.33 2.30 -17.29
C GLY A 173 15.24 1.71 -18.70
N PRO A 174 14.48 2.33 -19.59
CA PRO A 174 14.30 1.83 -20.94
C PRO A 174 15.60 1.93 -21.76
N GLY A 175 15.99 0.81 -22.37
CA GLY A 175 17.23 0.73 -23.16
C GLY A 175 18.48 0.89 -22.30
N ASN A 176 19.32 1.86 -22.64
CA ASN A 176 20.55 2.19 -21.88
C ASN A 176 20.38 3.44 -20.97
N GLU A 177 19.19 3.97 -20.85
CA GLU A 177 18.90 5.09 -19.98
C GLU A 177 18.43 4.63 -18.61
N VAL A 178 18.60 5.48 -17.59
CA VAL A 178 18.03 5.29 -16.26
C VAL A 178 16.75 6.12 -16.10
N PHE A 179 15.86 5.70 -15.18
CA PHE A 179 14.69 6.48 -14.80
C PHE A 179 15.06 7.78 -14.07
N ALA A 180 14.06 8.60 -13.75
CA ALA A 180 14.23 9.96 -13.24
C ALA A 180 15.13 10.05 -12.00
N ILE A 181 15.06 9.08 -11.07
CA ILE A 181 15.91 9.04 -9.88
C ILE A 181 17.41 8.96 -10.25
N GLY A 182 17.77 8.16 -11.27
CA GLY A 182 19.14 8.08 -11.76
C GLY A 182 19.57 9.37 -12.47
N LYS A 183 18.68 9.98 -13.26
CA LYS A 183 18.91 11.30 -13.89
C LYS A 183 19.08 12.41 -12.85
N ALA A 184 18.41 12.29 -11.69
CA ALA A 184 18.57 13.19 -10.56
C ALA A 184 19.88 12.98 -9.77
N GLY A 185 20.67 11.96 -10.12
CA GLY A 185 22.00 11.73 -9.56
C GLY A 185 22.09 10.63 -8.51
N ALA A 186 21.08 9.78 -8.35
CA ALA A 186 21.21 8.57 -7.53
C ALA A 186 22.21 7.60 -8.14
N LEU A 187 22.87 6.82 -7.29
CA LEU A 187 23.87 5.83 -7.67
C LEU A 187 23.62 4.51 -6.94
N ALA A 188 24.09 3.40 -7.50
CA ALA A 188 24.17 2.15 -6.76
C ALA A 188 25.04 2.33 -5.50
N GLY A 189 24.61 1.79 -4.37
CA GLY A 189 25.22 1.96 -3.06
C GLY A 189 24.61 3.08 -2.22
N ASP A 190 23.81 3.98 -2.78
CA ASP A 190 23.06 4.97 -2.00
C ASP A 190 22.03 4.30 -1.11
N ILE A 191 21.78 4.87 0.07
CA ILE A 191 20.77 4.38 1.01
C ILE A 191 19.66 5.42 1.09
N ILE A 192 18.46 5.06 0.63
CA ILE A 192 17.26 5.89 0.75
C ILE A 192 16.85 5.92 2.23
N LYS A 193 16.77 7.13 2.80
CA LYS A 193 16.42 7.38 4.20
C LYS A 193 15.05 8.04 4.35
N LYS A 194 14.65 8.92 3.40
CA LYS A 194 13.34 9.59 3.44
C LYS A 194 12.80 9.82 2.02
N ILE A 195 11.48 9.94 1.95
CA ILE A 195 10.75 10.44 0.78
C ILE A 195 9.71 11.47 1.25
N ASN A 196 9.78 12.71 0.73
CA ASN A 196 8.94 13.84 1.14
C ASN A 196 8.91 14.02 2.68
N GLY A 197 10.06 13.91 3.34
CA GLY A 197 10.19 14.03 4.79
C GLY A 197 9.75 12.80 5.60
N VAL A 198 9.08 11.82 4.98
CA VAL A 198 8.67 10.56 5.64
C VAL A 198 9.87 9.61 5.72
N ASN A 199 10.18 9.12 6.92
CA ASN A 199 11.28 8.18 7.11
C ASN A 199 10.99 6.83 6.43
N VAL A 200 11.95 6.38 5.63
CA VAL A 200 11.95 5.06 4.99
C VAL A 200 12.93 4.17 5.74
N LYS A 201 12.41 3.24 6.53
CA LYS A 201 13.24 2.26 7.27
C LYS A 201 13.33 0.92 6.56
N THR A 202 12.30 0.55 5.81
CA THR A 202 12.19 -0.77 5.17
C THR A 202 11.83 -0.64 3.69
N LEU A 203 12.12 -1.68 2.92
CA LEU A 203 11.71 -1.77 1.51
C LEU A 203 10.18 -1.74 1.39
N ASP A 204 9.47 -2.44 2.28
CA ASP A 204 8.01 -2.43 2.29
C ASP A 204 7.46 -1.03 2.58
N GLY A 205 8.09 -0.28 3.50
CA GLY A 205 7.75 1.11 3.78
C GLY A 205 7.96 2.02 2.57
N LEU A 206 9.06 1.85 1.82
CA LEU A 206 9.29 2.59 0.58
C LEU A 206 8.19 2.31 -0.45
N ILE A 207 7.85 1.03 -0.64
CA ILE A 207 6.81 0.63 -1.59
C ILE A 207 5.45 1.19 -1.16
N THR A 208 5.13 1.15 0.15
CA THR A 208 3.89 1.72 0.71
C THR A 208 3.76 3.21 0.39
N VAL A 209 4.82 4.00 0.59
CA VAL A 209 4.81 5.43 0.26
C VAL A 209 4.64 5.65 -1.25
N LEU A 210 5.34 4.87 -2.08
CA LEU A 210 5.23 4.98 -3.54
C LEU A 210 3.83 4.62 -4.07
N ARG A 211 3.14 3.67 -3.45
CA ARG A 211 1.76 3.30 -3.81
C ARG A 211 0.75 4.45 -3.64
N GLN A 212 1.04 5.38 -2.76
CA GLN A 212 0.24 6.59 -2.55
C GLN A 212 0.56 7.71 -3.55
N LYS A 213 1.60 7.53 -4.39
CA LYS A 213 2.05 8.50 -5.40
C LYS A 213 1.62 8.10 -6.80
N ARG A 214 1.66 9.07 -7.71
CA ARG A 214 1.36 8.89 -9.14
C ARG A 214 2.58 9.25 -9.97
N ALA A 215 2.64 8.69 -11.16
CA ALA A 215 3.58 9.16 -12.18
C ALA A 215 3.37 10.66 -12.45
N GLY A 216 4.47 11.42 -12.49
CA GLY A 216 4.45 12.88 -12.59
C GLY A 216 4.42 13.61 -11.26
N ASP A 217 4.18 12.94 -10.13
CA ASP A 217 4.34 13.58 -8.82
C ASP A 217 5.80 13.95 -8.59
N THR A 218 6.05 15.19 -8.18
CA THR A 218 7.38 15.61 -7.72
C THR A 218 7.63 15.08 -6.32
N VAL A 219 8.79 14.44 -6.14
CA VAL A 219 9.24 13.93 -4.85
C VAL A 219 10.62 14.43 -4.50
N GLU A 220 10.85 14.58 -3.20
CA GLU A 220 12.17 14.78 -2.62
C GLU A 220 12.59 13.49 -1.92
N ILE A 221 13.74 12.92 -2.32
CA ILE A 221 14.31 11.73 -1.69
C ILE A 221 15.62 12.11 -1.02
N GLU A 222 15.70 11.88 0.31
CA GLU A 222 16.97 11.98 1.03
C GLU A 222 17.69 10.64 0.97
N ILE A 223 18.90 10.65 0.43
CA ILE A 223 19.82 9.50 0.40
C ILE A 223 21.02 9.74 1.30
N LEU A 224 21.60 8.67 1.81
CA LEU A 224 22.90 8.66 2.48
C LEU A 224 23.94 8.07 1.53
N ARG A 225 24.98 8.84 1.22
CA ARG A 225 26.15 8.47 0.37
C ARG A 225 27.42 8.89 1.08
N ASN A 226 28.32 7.95 1.38
CA ASN A 226 29.61 8.23 2.05
C ASN A 226 29.42 9.08 3.32
N SER A 227 28.43 8.72 4.16
CA SER A 227 28.06 9.44 5.40
C SER A 227 27.55 10.88 5.19
N GLN A 228 27.25 11.27 3.98
CA GLN A 228 26.63 12.56 3.64
C GLN A 228 25.19 12.37 3.22
N THR A 229 24.29 13.21 3.76
CA THR A 229 22.90 13.27 3.31
C THR A 229 22.81 14.15 2.08
N ILE A 230 22.19 13.62 1.03
CA ILE A 230 21.96 14.30 -0.24
C ILE A 230 20.47 14.29 -0.52
N SER A 231 19.90 15.42 -0.91
CA SER A 231 18.52 15.52 -1.36
C SER A 231 18.46 15.50 -2.88
N LEU A 232 17.60 14.64 -3.43
CA LEU A 232 17.31 14.52 -4.86
C LEU A 232 15.84 14.87 -5.09
N VAL A 233 15.58 15.81 -6.00
CA VAL A 233 14.22 16.24 -6.35
C VAL A 233 13.98 15.92 -7.82
N PHE A 234 12.90 15.19 -8.11
CA PHE A 234 12.52 14.77 -9.46
C PHE A 234 11.04 14.39 -9.53
N GLU A 235 10.53 14.26 -10.75
CA GLU A 235 9.19 13.72 -11.02
C GLU A 235 9.25 12.20 -11.14
N LEU A 236 8.32 11.49 -10.50
CA LEU A 236 8.23 10.03 -10.56
C LEU A 236 7.83 9.56 -11.96
N ASP A 237 8.51 8.53 -12.44
CA ASP A 237 8.18 7.89 -13.71
C ASP A 237 6.90 7.05 -13.62
N LEU A 238 6.30 6.77 -14.78
CA LEU A 238 5.24 5.79 -14.90
C LEU A 238 5.82 4.38 -14.83
N ARG A 239 5.21 3.51 -14.02
CA ARG A 239 5.59 2.10 -13.95
C ARG A 239 5.39 1.44 -15.32
N PRO A 240 6.41 0.77 -15.88
CA PRO A 240 6.28 -0.02 -17.09
C PRO A 240 5.28 -1.18 -16.90
N SER A 241 4.58 -1.56 -17.98
CA SER A 241 3.55 -2.62 -17.94
C SER A 241 4.12 -4.04 -17.77
N ASP A 242 5.41 -4.19 -17.98
CA ASP A 242 6.16 -5.44 -17.98
C ASP A 242 7.06 -5.65 -16.73
N VAL A 243 6.91 -4.77 -15.74
CA VAL A 243 7.68 -4.80 -14.47
C VAL A 243 6.78 -5.07 -13.27
#